data_22e3a910207933c35ccce5dbc4924622
#
_entry.id   22e3a910207933c35ccce5dbc4924622
#
_cell.length_a   1.000
_cell.length_b   1.000
_cell.length_c   1.000
_cell.angle_alpha   90.00
_cell.angle_beta   90.00
_cell.angle_gamma   90.00
#
_symmetry.space_group_name_H-M   'P 1'
#
loop_
_entity.id
_entity.type
_entity.pdbx_description
1 polymer ?
#
loop_
_entity_poly.entity_id
_entity_poly.type
_entity_poly.pdbx_seq_one_letter_code
_entity_poly.pdbx_strand_id
1 'polypeptide(L)'
;MRKTKIVCTIGPASSSEEVFAEMCKAGLNVARLNFSHGTHEEHQQKFDMIHKVRKALGLPIAIMLDTKGLEYRICTFKNKKILLQDGDAFTFTTRQVEGDGTIVGVSYAGLANDLSVGDTVLVNNGLVIFTVERIEGTEIHCRVVVGGELSDRKSMSFPHKVLEQVYLSEQDKDDLLFGIRNGIDFVAASFVSRRQDVLDVRNFLDANGGQDIEIIAKIENREGVNNIDSILAAADAVMVARGDLGVEIDFTELPGIQKNIIERSFSFGKPIVTATQMLDSMIVNPRPTRAEISDVANAVYDGTSAVMLSGESAAGKYPVETVRIMSDIVEETERHIDYVSRFHDSHFKIKNKADAVSHATCGMAIDIGAKAIVVTSNSGTTVRMVSRFRAPMDIIGMATDKAVWYKLALSWGVLPVMSAHYNSTDVLFYEAEKAAINNMPSLRPGDSIVITAGTAGEKSGNTNTIKMVTISR
;
A
#
# COMPACT_ATOMS: atom_id res chain seq x y z
N MET A 1 17.14 -10.83 8.60
CA MET A 1 16.22 -10.63 7.43
C MET A 1 15.63 -9.23 7.51
N ARG A 2 15.54 -8.50 6.37
CA ARG A 2 14.81 -7.23 6.32
C ARG A 2 13.33 -7.45 6.71
N LYS A 3 12.81 -6.63 7.61
CA LYS A 3 11.46 -6.77 8.16
C LYS A 3 10.43 -5.94 7.40
N THR A 4 10.73 -4.67 7.12
CA THR A 4 9.88 -3.78 6.30
C THR A 4 9.88 -4.23 4.84
N LYS A 5 8.72 -4.34 4.23
CA LYS A 5 8.53 -4.87 2.87
C LYS A 5 8.73 -3.79 1.82
N ILE A 6 8.98 -4.20 0.57
CA ILE A 6 9.11 -3.28 -0.56
C ILE A 6 8.05 -3.61 -1.60
N VAL A 7 7.27 -2.59 -1.95
CA VAL A 7 6.32 -2.59 -3.06
C VAL A 7 6.98 -1.88 -4.24
N CYS A 8 6.97 -2.49 -5.43
CA CYS A 8 7.53 -1.86 -6.63
C CYS A 8 6.48 -1.78 -7.74
N THR A 9 6.34 -0.62 -8.36
CA THR A 9 5.51 -0.46 -9.54
C THR A 9 6.23 -1.04 -10.76
N ILE A 10 5.53 -1.89 -11.50
CA ILE A 10 6.04 -2.55 -12.69
C ILE A 10 5.61 -1.73 -13.92
N GLY A 11 6.59 -1.30 -14.68
CA GLY A 11 6.42 -0.49 -15.86
C GLY A 11 7.48 -0.77 -16.93
N PRO A 12 7.65 0.09 -17.94
CA PRO A 12 8.55 -0.17 -19.06
C PRO A 12 9.98 -0.55 -18.67
N ALA A 13 10.51 0.03 -17.60
CA ALA A 13 11.88 -0.25 -17.13
C ALA A 13 12.04 -1.61 -16.42
N SER A 14 10.93 -2.23 -15.97
CA SER A 14 10.93 -3.43 -15.14
C SER A 14 10.08 -4.58 -15.68
N SER A 15 9.63 -4.50 -16.95
CA SER A 15 8.74 -5.49 -17.57
C SER A 15 9.46 -6.65 -18.27
N SER A 16 10.82 -6.71 -18.28
CA SER A 16 11.52 -7.91 -18.75
C SER A 16 11.68 -8.93 -17.63
N GLU A 17 11.65 -10.23 -17.96
CA GLU A 17 11.80 -11.34 -17.00
C GLU A 17 13.11 -11.23 -16.22
N GLU A 18 14.20 -10.84 -16.87
CA GLU A 18 15.53 -10.74 -16.28
C GLU A 18 15.57 -9.60 -15.25
N VAL A 19 15.11 -8.40 -15.62
CA VAL A 19 15.08 -7.25 -14.71
C VAL A 19 14.16 -7.51 -13.52
N PHE A 20 12.97 -8.04 -13.77
CA PHE A 20 12.03 -8.34 -12.72
C PHE A 20 12.58 -9.42 -11.76
N ALA A 21 13.23 -10.47 -12.27
CA ALA A 21 13.86 -11.49 -11.44
C ALA A 21 14.97 -10.91 -10.55
N GLU A 22 15.79 -10.00 -11.09
CA GLU A 22 16.83 -9.30 -10.30
C GLU A 22 16.21 -8.36 -9.25
N MET A 23 15.12 -7.67 -9.56
CA MET A 23 14.38 -6.88 -8.56
C MET A 23 13.82 -7.77 -7.43
N CYS A 24 13.29 -8.96 -7.75
CA CYS A 24 12.85 -9.91 -6.74
C CYS A 24 14.00 -10.36 -5.82
N LYS A 25 15.18 -10.67 -6.39
CA LYS A 25 16.38 -11.01 -5.64
C LYS A 25 16.92 -9.83 -4.82
N ALA A 26 16.79 -8.60 -5.31
CA ALA A 26 17.16 -7.38 -4.60
C ALA A 26 16.21 -7.05 -3.44
N GLY A 27 15.03 -7.68 -3.38
CA GLY A 27 14.14 -7.57 -2.22
C GLY A 27 12.72 -7.09 -2.49
N LEU A 28 12.25 -7.05 -3.73
CA LEU A 28 10.85 -6.81 -4.04
C LEU A 28 9.95 -7.87 -3.38
N ASN A 29 8.87 -7.43 -2.74
CA ASN A 29 7.89 -8.31 -2.09
C ASN A 29 6.52 -8.25 -2.77
N VAL A 30 6.12 -7.08 -3.29
CA VAL A 30 4.82 -6.87 -3.94
C VAL A 30 5.04 -6.14 -5.25
N ALA A 31 4.53 -6.72 -6.34
CA ALA A 31 4.51 -6.12 -7.68
C ALA A 31 3.21 -5.31 -7.84
N ARG A 32 3.32 -3.98 -7.95
CA ARG A 32 2.18 -3.08 -8.17
C ARG A 32 1.99 -2.84 -9.66
N LEU A 33 0.76 -3.02 -10.13
CA LEU A 33 0.32 -2.68 -11.48
C LEU A 33 -0.63 -1.47 -11.39
N ASN A 34 -0.21 -0.33 -11.96
CA ASN A 34 -0.99 0.91 -11.93
C ASN A 34 -1.93 0.99 -13.14
N PHE A 35 -3.23 0.83 -12.90
CA PHE A 35 -4.27 0.85 -13.93
C PHE A 35 -4.71 2.26 -14.36
N SER A 36 -4.12 3.31 -13.78
CA SER A 36 -4.25 4.67 -14.34
C SER A 36 -3.56 4.79 -15.70
N HIS A 37 -2.69 3.86 -16.08
CA HIS A 37 -1.90 3.86 -17.29
C HIS A 37 -1.85 2.49 -17.95
N GLY A 38 -1.79 2.47 -19.27
CA GLY A 38 -1.69 1.24 -20.07
C GLY A 38 -3.06 0.64 -20.43
N THR A 39 -3.02 -0.42 -21.23
CA THR A 39 -4.18 -1.19 -21.65
C THR A 39 -4.21 -2.54 -20.95
N HIS A 40 -5.37 -3.25 -21.00
CA HIS A 40 -5.47 -4.60 -20.48
C HIS A 40 -4.47 -5.56 -21.13
N GLU A 41 -4.16 -5.40 -22.41
CA GLU A 41 -3.16 -6.21 -23.13
C GLU A 41 -1.75 -6.00 -22.59
N GLU A 42 -1.38 -4.75 -22.31
CA GLU A 42 -0.08 -4.43 -21.68
C GLU A 42 0.01 -4.96 -20.24
N HIS A 43 -1.09 -4.89 -19.50
CA HIS A 43 -1.16 -5.46 -18.16
C HIS A 43 -1.13 -6.98 -18.18
N GLN A 44 -1.76 -7.66 -19.18
CA GLN A 44 -1.69 -9.10 -19.33
C GLN A 44 -0.24 -9.59 -19.49
N GLN A 45 0.55 -8.92 -20.31
CA GLN A 45 1.96 -9.27 -20.48
C GLN A 45 2.74 -9.17 -19.14
N LYS A 46 2.44 -8.16 -18.33
CA LYS A 46 3.06 -8.01 -17.00
C LYS A 46 2.60 -9.12 -16.04
N PHE A 47 1.30 -9.48 -16.04
CA PHE A 47 0.79 -10.60 -15.25
C PHE A 47 1.50 -11.91 -15.61
N ASP A 48 1.59 -12.21 -16.91
CA ASP A 48 2.22 -13.44 -17.40
C ASP A 48 3.70 -13.51 -16.98
N MET A 49 4.42 -12.42 -17.14
CA MET A 49 5.82 -12.28 -16.70
C MET A 49 5.96 -12.49 -15.19
N ILE A 50 5.14 -11.81 -14.36
CA ILE A 50 5.19 -11.93 -12.89
C ILE A 50 4.90 -13.37 -12.47
N HIS A 51 3.84 -13.99 -13.01
CA HIS A 51 3.48 -15.37 -12.71
C HIS A 51 4.59 -16.35 -13.07
N LYS A 52 5.22 -16.18 -14.21
CA LYS A 52 6.34 -17.01 -14.67
C LYS A 52 7.55 -16.88 -13.74
N VAL A 53 7.97 -15.66 -13.45
CA VAL A 53 9.17 -15.39 -12.65
C VAL A 53 8.98 -15.80 -11.20
N ARG A 54 7.85 -15.43 -10.54
CA ARG A 54 7.62 -15.80 -9.13
C ARG A 54 7.56 -17.32 -8.95
N LYS A 55 7.03 -18.06 -9.95
CA LYS A 55 6.99 -19.52 -9.94
C LYS A 55 8.42 -20.11 -10.10
N ALA A 56 9.20 -19.56 -11.04
CA ALA A 56 10.58 -20.02 -11.28
C ALA A 56 11.49 -19.78 -10.07
N LEU A 57 11.33 -18.65 -9.38
CA LEU A 57 12.12 -18.31 -8.18
C LEU A 57 11.61 -18.99 -6.90
N GLY A 58 10.37 -19.51 -6.89
CA GLY A 58 9.74 -20.05 -5.68
C GLY A 58 9.50 -18.99 -4.59
N LEU A 59 9.32 -17.72 -4.96
CA LEU A 59 9.17 -16.59 -4.03
C LEU A 59 7.71 -16.16 -3.87
N PRO A 60 7.30 -15.73 -2.66
CA PRO A 60 5.97 -15.23 -2.37
C PRO A 60 5.80 -13.77 -2.85
N ILE A 61 5.92 -13.54 -4.14
CA ILE A 61 5.72 -12.20 -4.71
C ILE A 61 4.22 -11.98 -4.92
N ALA A 62 3.63 -11.05 -4.18
CA ALA A 62 2.22 -10.70 -4.33
C ALA A 62 2.00 -9.73 -5.49
N ILE A 63 0.79 -9.72 -6.04
CA ILE A 63 0.37 -8.81 -7.11
C ILE A 63 -0.68 -7.85 -6.57
N MET A 64 -0.43 -6.55 -6.74
CA MET A 64 -1.31 -5.46 -6.35
C MET A 64 -1.82 -4.74 -7.59
N LEU A 65 -3.15 -4.73 -7.79
CA LEU A 65 -3.81 -3.86 -8.76
C LEU A 65 -4.12 -2.53 -8.07
N ASP A 66 -3.61 -1.44 -8.61
CA ASP A 66 -3.89 -0.08 -8.13
C ASP A 66 -4.88 0.57 -9.09
N THR A 67 -6.10 0.87 -8.59
CA THR A 67 -7.20 1.40 -9.39
C THR A 67 -6.92 2.83 -9.82
N LYS A 68 -7.53 3.25 -10.92
CA LYS A 68 -7.48 4.64 -11.34
C LYS A 68 -8.22 5.55 -10.35
N GLY A 69 -9.37 5.11 -9.89
CA GLY A 69 -10.21 5.88 -8.99
C GLY A 69 -10.83 7.11 -9.65
N LEU A 70 -11.41 7.97 -8.81
CA LEU A 70 -12.09 9.20 -9.22
C LEU A 70 -11.06 10.32 -9.45
N GLU A 71 -10.42 10.28 -10.60
CA GLU A 71 -9.48 11.33 -10.99
C GLU A 71 -10.20 12.42 -11.80
N TYR A 72 -10.11 13.64 -11.33
CA TYR A 72 -10.67 14.82 -12.02
C TYR A 72 -9.60 15.49 -12.86
N ARG A 73 -9.95 15.82 -14.11
CA ARG A 73 -9.02 16.42 -15.06
C ARG A 73 -9.70 17.52 -15.87
N ILE A 74 -8.92 18.54 -16.25
CA ILE A 74 -9.33 19.43 -17.34
C ILE A 74 -9.27 18.67 -18.66
N CYS A 75 -10.06 19.09 -19.63
CA CYS A 75 -10.05 18.57 -21.01
C CYS A 75 -8.85 19.11 -21.81
N THR A 76 -8.99 19.18 -23.12
CA THR A 76 -7.91 19.58 -24.05
C THR A 76 -8.04 21.02 -24.48
N PHE A 77 -6.94 21.66 -24.83
CA PHE A 77 -6.85 23.01 -25.38
C PHE A 77 -6.62 22.99 -26.88
N LYS A 78 -7.16 23.96 -27.63
CA LYS A 78 -6.92 24.16 -29.06
C LYS A 78 -5.43 24.18 -29.42
N ASN A 79 -4.63 24.82 -28.57
CA ASN A 79 -3.19 24.96 -28.77
C ASN A 79 -2.35 24.03 -27.86
N LYS A 80 -2.97 22.95 -27.32
CA LYS A 80 -2.36 21.99 -26.39
C LYS A 80 -1.93 22.56 -25.04
N LYS A 81 -1.70 23.87 -24.95
CA LYS A 81 -1.32 24.56 -23.74
C LYS A 81 -1.68 26.04 -23.78
N ILE A 82 -1.85 26.61 -22.59
CA ILE A 82 -2.09 28.03 -22.35
C ILE A 82 -1.18 28.53 -21.23
N LEU A 83 -0.99 29.85 -21.13
CA LEU A 83 -0.33 30.51 -20.01
C LEU A 83 -1.34 31.45 -19.35
N LEU A 84 -1.55 31.30 -18.06
CA LEU A 84 -2.41 32.15 -17.23
C LEU A 84 -1.56 33.02 -16.30
N GLN A 85 -2.02 34.27 -16.07
CA GLN A 85 -1.40 35.18 -15.14
C GLN A 85 -2.23 35.30 -13.86
N ASP A 86 -1.59 35.70 -12.75
CA ASP A 86 -2.30 36.02 -11.53
C ASP A 86 -3.33 37.13 -11.79
N GLY A 87 -4.57 36.92 -11.29
CA GLY A 87 -5.68 37.82 -11.48
C GLY A 87 -6.48 37.63 -12.77
N ASP A 88 -6.10 36.72 -13.65
CA ASP A 88 -6.91 36.43 -14.84
C ASP A 88 -8.27 35.82 -14.44
N ALA A 89 -9.31 36.13 -15.26
CA ALA A 89 -10.58 35.42 -15.17
C ALA A 89 -10.51 34.15 -16.02
N PHE A 90 -10.95 33.04 -15.48
CA PHE A 90 -10.94 31.74 -16.16
C PHE A 90 -12.20 30.95 -15.83
N THR A 91 -12.73 30.17 -16.77
CA THR A 91 -13.96 29.40 -16.58
C THR A 91 -13.70 27.90 -16.76
N PHE A 92 -14.05 27.09 -15.77
CA PHE A 92 -14.24 25.66 -15.97
C PHE A 92 -15.67 25.37 -16.36
N THR A 93 -15.91 24.43 -17.27
CA THR A 93 -17.26 24.07 -17.71
C THR A 93 -17.46 22.57 -17.76
N THR A 94 -18.65 22.10 -17.37
CA THR A 94 -19.02 20.67 -17.51
C THR A 94 -19.50 20.35 -18.94
N ARG A 95 -19.55 21.32 -19.83
CA ARG A 95 -19.83 21.09 -21.26
C ARG A 95 -18.61 20.56 -21.99
N GLN A 96 -18.84 19.82 -23.04
CA GLN A 96 -17.80 19.38 -23.97
C GLN A 96 -17.34 20.56 -24.82
N VAL A 97 -16.21 21.18 -24.45
CA VAL A 97 -15.62 22.31 -25.21
C VAL A 97 -14.12 22.06 -25.37
N GLU A 98 -13.59 22.48 -26.51
CA GLU A 98 -12.15 22.58 -26.69
C GLU A 98 -11.69 23.91 -26.08
N GLY A 99 -10.79 23.82 -25.09
CA GLY A 99 -10.40 24.95 -24.25
C GLY A 99 -9.53 25.97 -24.97
N ASP A 100 -9.50 27.18 -24.41
CA ASP A 100 -8.60 28.28 -24.82
C ASP A 100 -8.12 29.06 -23.58
N GLY A 101 -7.61 30.29 -23.76
CA GLY A 101 -7.11 31.12 -22.66
C GLY A 101 -8.15 31.59 -21.67
N THR A 102 -9.45 31.31 -21.88
CA THR A 102 -10.56 31.81 -21.04
C THR A 102 -11.46 30.71 -20.46
N ILE A 103 -11.47 29.53 -21.08
CA ILE A 103 -12.37 28.43 -20.72
C ILE A 103 -11.75 27.08 -21.02
N VAL A 104 -12.10 26.07 -20.22
CA VAL A 104 -11.78 24.65 -20.50
C VAL A 104 -12.88 23.74 -19.94
N GLY A 105 -13.14 22.64 -20.64
CA GLY A 105 -14.01 21.57 -20.17
C GLY A 105 -13.37 20.79 -19.03
N VAL A 106 -14.22 20.15 -18.19
CA VAL A 106 -13.76 19.25 -17.11
C VAL A 106 -14.34 17.84 -17.28
N SER A 107 -13.64 16.84 -16.76
CA SER A 107 -14.04 15.42 -16.89
C SER A 107 -15.27 15.05 -16.06
N TYR A 108 -15.53 15.76 -14.97
CA TYR A 108 -16.64 15.48 -14.06
C TYR A 108 -17.86 16.37 -14.32
N ALA A 109 -18.94 15.75 -14.79
CA ALA A 109 -20.15 16.47 -15.16
C ALA A 109 -20.91 17.09 -13.98
N GLY A 110 -20.75 16.58 -12.76
CA GLY A 110 -21.38 17.07 -11.53
C GLY A 110 -20.67 18.27 -10.89
N LEU A 111 -19.50 18.66 -11.37
CA LEU A 111 -18.61 19.60 -10.67
C LEU A 111 -19.27 20.94 -10.33
N ALA A 112 -20.10 21.48 -11.24
CA ALA A 112 -20.78 22.74 -11.00
C ALA A 112 -21.84 22.66 -9.89
N ASN A 113 -22.36 21.48 -9.56
CA ASN A 113 -23.32 21.28 -8.47
C ASN A 113 -22.62 21.13 -7.11
N ASP A 114 -21.38 20.61 -7.11
CA ASP A 114 -20.66 20.28 -5.88
C ASP A 114 -19.82 21.45 -5.36
N LEU A 115 -19.37 22.35 -6.24
CA LEU A 115 -18.59 23.52 -5.85
C LEU A 115 -19.47 24.68 -5.37
N SER A 116 -18.87 25.57 -4.61
CA SER A 116 -19.48 26.80 -4.08
C SER A 116 -18.56 28.00 -4.31
N VAL A 117 -19.15 29.21 -4.28
CA VAL A 117 -18.35 30.46 -4.32
C VAL A 117 -17.37 30.47 -3.13
N GLY A 118 -16.14 30.82 -3.41
CA GLY A 118 -15.03 30.84 -2.44
C GLY A 118 -14.21 29.55 -2.38
N ASP A 119 -14.65 28.48 -3.05
CA ASP A 119 -13.88 27.24 -3.10
C ASP A 119 -12.59 27.41 -3.90
N THR A 120 -11.57 26.66 -3.49
CA THR A 120 -10.29 26.58 -4.19
C THR A 120 -10.30 25.44 -5.20
N VAL A 121 -9.84 25.70 -6.41
CA VAL A 121 -9.58 24.68 -7.43
C VAL A 121 -8.08 24.66 -7.72
N LEU A 122 -7.46 23.53 -7.52
CA LEU A 122 -6.05 23.28 -7.81
C LEU A 122 -5.94 22.54 -9.14
N VAL A 123 -5.04 22.97 -10.02
CA VAL A 123 -4.79 22.31 -11.30
C VAL A 123 -3.29 22.06 -11.45
N ASN A 124 -2.93 20.97 -12.18
CA ASN A 124 -1.55 20.58 -12.43
C ASN A 124 -0.76 20.36 -11.12
N ASN A 125 -1.26 19.47 -10.26
CA ASN A 125 -0.67 19.16 -8.94
C ASN A 125 -0.53 20.40 -8.04
N GLY A 126 -1.48 21.33 -8.10
CA GLY A 126 -1.48 22.53 -7.27
C GLY A 126 -0.56 23.65 -7.76
N LEU A 127 0.06 23.51 -8.92
CA LEU A 127 0.93 24.56 -9.49
C LEU A 127 0.16 25.77 -10.02
N VAL A 128 -1.12 25.59 -10.39
CA VAL A 128 -2.01 26.69 -10.79
C VAL A 128 -3.23 26.65 -9.88
N ILE A 129 -3.54 27.78 -9.26
CA ILE A 129 -4.54 27.91 -8.20
C ILE A 129 -5.61 28.88 -8.61
N PHE A 130 -6.87 28.49 -8.40
CA PHE A 130 -8.05 29.30 -8.71
C PHE A 130 -8.96 29.40 -7.48
N THR A 131 -9.71 30.50 -7.40
CA THR A 131 -10.85 30.66 -6.48
C THR A 131 -12.13 30.79 -7.29
N VAL A 132 -13.17 30.06 -6.90
CA VAL A 132 -14.51 30.16 -7.52
C VAL A 132 -15.16 31.50 -7.14
N GLU A 133 -15.49 32.31 -8.13
CA GLU A 133 -16.17 33.60 -7.93
C GLU A 133 -17.69 33.52 -8.14
N ARG A 134 -18.13 32.68 -9.09
CA ARG A 134 -19.53 32.55 -9.46
C ARG A 134 -19.77 31.21 -10.17
N ILE A 135 -20.97 30.66 -10.02
CA ILE A 135 -21.41 29.46 -10.72
C ILE A 135 -22.72 29.76 -11.42
N GLU A 136 -22.79 29.50 -12.73
CA GLU A 136 -23.98 29.70 -13.56
C GLU A 136 -24.23 28.48 -14.43
N GLY A 137 -25.18 27.65 -14.04
CA GLY A 137 -25.51 26.41 -14.74
C GLY A 137 -24.30 25.47 -14.79
N THR A 138 -23.71 25.29 -15.96
CA THR A 138 -22.53 24.44 -16.19
C THR A 138 -21.19 25.18 -16.08
N GLU A 139 -21.23 26.51 -15.91
CA GLU A 139 -20.06 27.37 -15.91
C GLU A 139 -19.60 27.69 -14.50
N ILE A 140 -18.34 27.44 -14.21
CA ILE A 140 -17.69 27.73 -12.93
C ILE A 140 -16.67 28.84 -13.21
N HIS A 141 -17.04 30.07 -12.91
CA HIS A 141 -16.21 31.25 -13.12
C HIS A 141 -15.25 31.42 -11.98
N CYS A 142 -13.97 31.47 -12.28
CA CYS A 142 -12.88 31.52 -11.31
C CYS A 142 -11.94 32.69 -11.54
N ARG A 143 -11.26 33.10 -10.48
CA ARG A 143 -10.10 33.98 -10.48
C ARG A 143 -8.83 33.18 -10.32
N VAL A 144 -7.82 33.41 -11.16
CA VAL A 144 -6.50 32.85 -11.01
C VAL A 144 -5.81 33.52 -9.82
N VAL A 145 -5.46 32.71 -8.81
CA VAL A 145 -4.72 33.15 -7.62
C VAL A 145 -3.21 33.02 -7.86
N VAL A 146 -2.80 31.85 -8.42
CA VAL A 146 -1.44 31.58 -8.84
C VAL A 146 -1.50 31.10 -10.29
N GLY A 147 -0.91 31.87 -11.19
CA GLY A 147 -0.84 31.59 -12.61
C GLY A 147 0.24 30.58 -12.98
N GLY A 148 0.23 30.16 -14.23
CA GLY A 148 1.21 29.20 -14.75
C GLY A 148 0.80 28.60 -16.07
N GLU A 149 1.65 27.71 -16.60
CA GLU A 149 1.34 26.97 -17.83
C GLU A 149 0.37 25.81 -17.52
N LEU A 150 -0.72 25.74 -18.24
CA LEU A 150 -1.64 24.59 -18.27
C LEU A 150 -1.58 23.92 -19.63
N SER A 151 -1.44 22.60 -19.62
CA SER A 151 -1.54 21.75 -20.81
C SER A 151 -2.72 20.78 -20.69
N ASP A 152 -2.97 20.03 -21.77
CA ASP A 152 -4.08 19.06 -21.84
C ASP A 152 -4.11 18.08 -20.67
N ARG A 153 -5.33 17.77 -20.22
CA ARG A 153 -5.64 16.67 -19.29
C ARG A 153 -4.92 16.74 -17.94
N LYS A 154 -4.59 17.95 -17.47
CA LYS A 154 -4.01 18.12 -16.13
C LYS A 154 -5.01 17.77 -15.04
N SER A 155 -4.49 17.19 -13.96
CA SER A 155 -5.27 16.84 -12.76
C SER A 155 -5.89 18.07 -12.13
N MET A 156 -7.06 17.87 -11.54
CA MET A 156 -7.77 18.86 -10.71
C MET A 156 -7.95 18.29 -9.30
N SER A 157 -7.85 19.16 -8.30
CA SER A 157 -8.12 18.84 -6.90
C SER A 157 -8.96 19.96 -6.28
N PHE A 158 -9.75 19.58 -5.27
CA PHE A 158 -10.71 20.48 -4.64
C PHE A 158 -10.57 20.41 -3.12
N PRO A 159 -9.55 21.06 -2.53
CA PRO A 159 -9.28 20.99 -1.11
C PRO A 159 -10.53 21.29 -0.26
N HIS A 160 -10.74 20.45 0.77
CA HIS A 160 -11.88 20.55 1.70
C HIS A 160 -13.27 20.31 1.08
N LYS A 161 -13.36 19.80 -0.16
CA LYS A 161 -14.64 19.43 -0.80
C LYS A 161 -14.83 17.93 -0.90
N VAL A 162 -16.06 17.52 -0.62
CA VAL A 162 -16.55 16.17 -0.89
C VAL A 162 -17.40 16.25 -2.14
N LEU A 163 -17.01 15.53 -3.18
CA LEU A 163 -17.76 15.47 -4.42
C LEU A 163 -18.74 14.29 -4.36
N GLU A 164 -20.00 14.53 -4.78
CA GLU A 164 -21.06 13.52 -4.76
C GLU A 164 -20.99 12.65 -6.03
N GLN A 165 -20.11 11.65 -6.02
CA GLN A 165 -19.94 10.72 -7.13
C GLN A 165 -19.97 9.27 -6.64
N VAL A 166 -20.43 8.35 -7.52
CA VAL A 166 -20.34 6.90 -7.29
C VAL A 166 -18.86 6.53 -7.25
N TYR A 167 -18.43 5.88 -6.17
CA TYR A 167 -17.02 5.61 -5.91
C TYR A 167 -16.38 4.73 -6.99
N LEU A 168 -17.00 3.60 -7.36
CA LEU A 168 -16.48 2.71 -8.40
C LEU A 168 -16.98 3.14 -9.79
N SER A 169 -16.08 3.66 -10.61
CA SER A 169 -16.35 3.94 -12.02
C SER A 169 -16.54 2.63 -12.80
N GLU A 170 -17.18 2.70 -13.99
CA GLU A 170 -17.30 1.53 -14.88
C GLU A 170 -15.93 1.02 -15.34
N GLN A 171 -14.96 1.92 -15.51
CA GLN A 171 -13.57 1.55 -15.81
C GLN A 171 -12.94 0.76 -14.65
N ASP A 172 -13.07 1.26 -13.41
CA ASP A 172 -12.54 0.53 -12.25
C ASP A 172 -13.18 -0.85 -12.09
N LYS A 173 -14.49 -0.98 -12.38
CA LYS A 173 -15.18 -2.27 -12.37
C LYS A 173 -14.62 -3.24 -13.40
N ASP A 174 -14.37 -2.77 -14.63
CA ASP A 174 -13.78 -3.59 -15.70
C ASP A 174 -12.33 -3.99 -15.36
N ASP A 175 -11.54 -3.07 -14.83
CA ASP A 175 -10.18 -3.31 -14.35
C ASP A 175 -10.15 -4.33 -13.20
N LEU A 176 -11.08 -4.24 -12.25
CA LEU A 176 -11.22 -5.21 -11.15
C LEU A 176 -11.60 -6.61 -11.67
N LEU A 177 -12.54 -6.71 -12.61
CA LEU A 177 -12.89 -8.00 -13.25
C LEU A 177 -11.69 -8.60 -13.98
N PHE A 178 -10.92 -7.77 -14.66
CA PHE A 178 -9.69 -8.20 -15.32
C PHE A 178 -8.65 -8.68 -14.28
N GLY A 179 -8.47 -7.95 -13.19
CA GLY A 179 -7.58 -8.32 -12.10
C GLY A 179 -7.97 -9.65 -11.41
N ILE A 180 -9.26 -9.86 -11.13
CA ILE A 180 -9.79 -11.12 -10.57
C ILE A 180 -9.42 -12.30 -11.47
N ARG A 181 -9.66 -12.18 -12.79
CA ARG A 181 -9.31 -13.25 -13.77
C ARG A 181 -7.82 -13.54 -13.81
N ASN A 182 -6.96 -12.55 -13.54
CA ASN A 182 -5.51 -12.67 -13.54
C ASN A 182 -4.91 -13.02 -12.17
N GLY A 183 -5.73 -13.25 -11.14
CA GLY A 183 -5.27 -13.72 -9.83
C GLY A 183 -4.45 -12.70 -9.06
N ILE A 184 -4.99 -11.49 -8.90
CA ILE A 184 -4.42 -10.47 -8.01
C ILE A 184 -4.58 -10.86 -6.55
N ASP A 185 -3.65 -10.41 -5.71
CA ASP A 185 -3.66 -10.65 -4.27
C ASP A 185 -4.23 -9.44 -3.50
N PHE A 186 -4.02 -8.23 -4.04
CA PHE A 186 -4.45 -6.96 -3.46
C PHE A 186 -5.09 -6.03 -4.48
N VAL A 187 -6.07 -5.26 -4.01
CA VAL A 187 -6.56 -4.05 -4.69
C VAL A 187 -6.15 -2.85 -3.86
N ALA A 188 -5.35 -1.94 -4.42
CA ALA A 188 -5.12 -0.62 -3.86
C ALA A 188 -6.19 0.34 -4.42
N ALA A 189 -7.16 0.65 -3.57
CA ALA A 189 -8.33 1.45 -3.92
C ALA A 189 -8.01 2.94 -3.79
N SER A 190 -8.01 3.68 -4.92
CA SER A 190 -7.61 5.08 -4.98
C SER A 190 -8.68 6.02 -4.42
N PHE A 191 -8.27 7.13 -3.82
CA PHE A 191 -9.12 8.21 -3.30
C PHE A 191 -10.17 7.78 -2.28
N VAL A 192 -9.88 6.79 -1.44
CA VAL A 192 -10.79 6.37 -0.37
C VAL A 192 -10.97 7.52 0.63
N SER A 193 -12.20 7.98 0.76
CA SER A 193 -12.59 9.09 1.63
C SER A 193 -13.38 8.64 2.86
N ARG A 194 -14.09 7.52 2.76
CA ARG A 194 -14.99 7.02 3.80
C ARG A 194 -15.09 5.48 3.79
N ARG A 195 -15.60 4.95 4.89
CA ARG A 195 -15.81 3.50 5.04
C ARG A 195 -16.63 2.89 3.91
N GLN A 196 -17.64 3.61 3.39
CA GLN A 196 -18.52 3.10 2.34
C GLN A 196 -17.75 2.81 1.05
N ASP A 197 -16.74 3.61 0.70
CA ASP A 197 -15.92 3.40 -0.49
C ASP A 197 -15.22 2.03 -0.46
N VAL A 198 -14.68 1.65 0.71
CA VAL A 198 -14.09 0.32 0.92
C VAL A 198 -15.13 -0.79 0.81
N LEU A 199 -16.32 -0.57 1.36
CA LEU A 199 -17.42 -1.54 1.29
C LEU A 199 -17.93 -1.71 -0.14
N ASP A 200 -17.96 -0.67 -0.95
CA ASP A 200 -18.36 -0.74 -2.36
C ASP A 200 -17.38 -1.62 -3.15
N VAL A 201 -16.06 -1.47 -2.93
CA VAL A 201 -15.04 -2.36 -3.51
C VAL A 201 -15.24 -3.79 -3.02
N ARG A 202 -15.43 -4.00 -1.70
CA ARG A 202 -15.61 -5.33 -1.11
C ARG A 202 -16.82 -6.04 -1.70
N ASN A 203 -17.97 -5.35 -1.76
CA ASN A 203 -19.20 -5.89 -2.32
C ASN A 203 -19.02 -6.28 -3.80
N PHE A 204 -18.32 -5.44 -4.57
CA PHE A 204 -18.04 -5.72 -5.96
C PHE A 204 -17.15 -6.96 -6.13
N LEU A 205 -16.06 -7.04 -5.37
CA LEU A 205 -15.15 -8.19 -5.38
C LEU A 205 -15.89 -9.48 -4.98
N ASP A 206 -16.68 -9.44 -3.90
CA ASP A 206 -17.42 -10.60 -3.38
C ASP A 206 -18.44 -11.13 -4.42
N ALA A 207 -19.13 -10.24 -5.11
CA ALA A 207 -20.09 -10.58 -6.14
C ALA A 207 -19.45 -11.19 -7.41
N ASN A 208 -18.15 -11.00 -7.61
CA ASN A 208 -17.44 -11.41 -8.83
C ASN A 208 -16.32 -12.44 -8.60
N GLY A 209 -16.30 -13.13 -7.46
CA GLY A 209 -15.34 -14.20 -7.18
C GLY A 209 -14.02 -13.74 -6.59
N GLY A 210 -13.94 -12.48 -6.13
CA GLY A 210 -12.76 -11.87 -5.52
C GLY A 210 -12.78 -11.82 -3.98
N GLN A 211 -13.48 -12.78 -3.31
CA GLN A 211 -13.64 -12.79 -1.84
C GLN A 211 -12.31 -12.83 -1.08
N ASP A 212 -11.31 -13.50 -1.67
CA ASP A 212 -9.98 -13.67 -1.07
C ASP A 212 -9.03 -12.50 -1.34
N ILE A 213 -9.40 -11.53 -2.20
CA ILE A 213 -8.57 -10.36 -2.52
C ILE A 213 -8.66 -9.36 -1.38
N GLU A 214 -7.50 -8.89 -0.90
CA GLU A 214 -7.43 -7.90 0.18
C GLU A 214 -7.45 -6.48 -0.36
N ILE A 215 -8.09 -5.56 0.38
CA ILE A 215 -8.26 -4.16 -0.01
C ILE A 215 -7.30 -3.28 0.78
N ILE A 216 -6.46 -2.54 0.06
CA ILE A 216 -5.58 -1.50 0.60
C ILE A 216 -6.23 -0.15 0.29
N ALA A 217 -6.76 0.53 1.31
CA ALA A 217 -7.34 1.85 1.13
C ALA A 217 -6.23 2.92 0.98
N LYS A 218 -6.22 3.63 -0.14
CA LYS A 218 -5.27 4.73 -0.36
C LYS A 218 -5.83 6.01 0.23
N ILE A 219 -5.08 6.59 1.16
CA ILE A 219 -5.42 7.86 1.82
C ILE A 219 -4.72 8.98 1.06
N GLU A 220 -5.52 9.71 0.28
CA GLU A 220 -5.08 10.68 -0.73
C GLU A 220 -5.73 12.05 -0.58
N ASN A 221 -6.65 12.22 0.38
CA ASN A 221 -7.37 13.47 0.60
C ASN A 221 -7.66 13.70 2.09
N ARG A 222 -8.09 14.92 2.43
CA ARG A 222 -8.40 15.36 3.79
C ARG A 222 -9.50 14.51 4.43
N GLU A 223 -10.55 14.16 3.69
CA GLU A 223 -11.68 13.39 4.22
C GLU A 223 -11.22 11.98 4.65
N GLY A 224 -10.39 11.32 3.82
CA GLY A 224 -9.79 10.02 4.16
C GLY A 224 -8.95 10.08 5.44
N VAL A 225 -8.19 11.16 5.66
CA VAL A 225 -7.47 11.40 6.91
C VAL A 225 -8.43 11.51 8.09
N ASN A 226 -9.48 12.30 7.96
CA ASN A 226 -10.46 12.53 9.04
C ASN A 226 -11.23 11.24 9.38
N ASN A 227 -11.48 10.38 8.40
CA ASN A 227 -12.25 9.14 8.52
C ASN A 227 -11.37 7.90 8.73
N ILE A 228 -10.08 8.05 9.00
CA ILE A 228 -9.09 6.95 9.00
C ILE A 228 -9.52 5.74 9.85
N ASP A 229 -10.10 5.95 11.02
CA ASP A 229 -10.52 4.87 11.90
C ASP A 229 -11.63 4.01 11.30
N SER A 230 -12.62 4.65 10.68
CA SER A 230 -13.73 3.97 10.03
C SER A 230 -13.30 3.24 8.75
N ILE A 231 -12.30 3.77 8.04
CA ILE A 231 -11.66 3.14 6.88
C ILE A 231 -10.85 1.93 7.33
N LEU A 232 -9.99 2.06 8.36
CA LEU A 232 -9.21 0.96 8.93
C LEU A 232 -10.08 -0.19 9.45
N ALA A 233 -11.27 0.12 9.95
CA ALA A 233 -12.22 -0.91 10.40
C ALA A 233 -12.77 -1.76 9.24
N ALA A 234 -12.77 -1.25 8.00
CA ALA A 234 -13.31 -1.92 6.83
C ALA A 234 -12.21 -2.49 5.90
N ALA A 235 -11.09 -1.79 5.74
CA ALA A 235 -9.99 -2.19 4.88
C ALA A 235 -9.11 -3.29 5.50
N ASP A 236 -8.37 -4.01 4.66
CA ASP A 236 -7.38 -5.01 5.08
C ASP A 236 -6.01 -4.38 5.36
N ALA A 237 -5.70 -3.30 4.65
CA ALA A 237 -4.50 -2.48 4.82
C ALA A 237 -4.78 -1.03 4.39
N VAL A 238 -3.84 -0.12 4.63
CA VAL A 238 -3.91 1.25 4.12
C VAL A 238 -2.59 1.65 3.44
N MET A 239 -2.67 2.67 2.58
CA MET A 239 -1.51 3.28 1.95
C MET A 239 -1.58 4.80 2.13
N VAL A 240 -0.51 5.40 2.62
CA VAL A 240 -0.33 6.86 2.60
C VAL A 240 0.29 7.22 1.26
N ALA A 241 -0.51 7.71 0.33
CA ALA A 241 -0.09 8.11 -1.01
C ALA A 241 0.28 9.61 -0.99
N ARG A 242 1.52 9.90 -0.57
CA ARG A 242 1.98 11.25 -0.22
C ARG A 242 1.96 12.23 -1.38
N GLY A 243 2.09 11.74 -2.61
CA GLY A 243 2.03 12.57 -3.82
C GLY A 243 0.68 13.28 -3.95
N ASP A 244 -0.41 12.51 -3.95
CA ASP A 244 -1.77 13.04 -4.09
C ASP A 244 -2.23 13.72 -2.79
N LEU A 245 -1.97 13.11 -1.64
CA LEU A 245 -2.32 13.69 -0.34
C LEU A 245 -1.67 15.06 -0.12
N GLY A 246 -0.41 15.24 -0.53
CA GLY A 246 0.32 16.51 -0.39
C GLY A 246 -0.20 17.65 -1.28
N VAL A 247 -1.05 17.33 -2.27
CA VAL A 247 -1.79 18.35 -3.06
C VAL A 247 -3.10 18.74 -2.37
N GLU A 248 -3.74 17.80 -1.67
CA GLU A 248 -5.06 17.96 -1.05
C GLU A 248 -5.02 18.57 0.36
N ILE A 249 -3.88 18.57 1.02
CA ILE A 249 -3.68 19.13 2.37
C ILE A 249 -2.56 20.16 2.36
N ASP A 250 -2.41 20.93 3.45
CA ASP A 250 -1.21 21.72 3.65
C ASP A 250 0.01 20.79 3.75
N PHE A 251 1.01 20.99 2.89
CA PHE A 251 2.20 20.14 2.83
C PHE A 251 2.96 20.09 4.16
N THR A 252 2.83 21.10 5.01
CA THR A 252 3.44 21.13 6.34
C THR A 252 2.83 20.12 7.31
N GLU A 253 1.58 19.71 7.08
CA GLU A 253 0.88 18.72 7.89
C GLU A 253 1.26 17.27 7.52
N LEU A 254 1.73 17.05 6.28
CA LEU A 254 1.92 15.71 5.71
C LEU A 254 2.76 14.77 6.59
N PRO A 255 3.91 15.18 7.18
CA PRO A 255 4.69 14.30 8.06
C PRO A 255 3.95 13.89 9.32
N GLY A 256 3.19 14.81 9.93
CA GLY A 256 2.36 14.53 11.11
C GLY A 256 1.21 13.56 10.80
N ILE A 257 0.55 13.75 9.66
CA ILE A 257 -0.52 12.87 9.19
C ILE A 257 0.02 11.46 8.90
N GLN A 258 1.18 11.33 8.23
CA GLN A 258 1.82 10.03 8.00
C GLN A 258 2.05 9.28 9.31
N LYS A 259 2.65 9.92 10.31
CA LYS A 259 2.90 9.31 11.63
C LYS A 259 1.61 8.87 12.30
N ASN A 260 0.58 9.72 12.28
CA ASN A 260 -0.73 9.40 12.86
C ASN A 260 -1.37 8.18 12.18
N ILE A 261 -1.39 8.12 10.84
CA ILE A 261 -1.97 6.99 10.11
C ILE A 261 -1.18 5.70 10.41
N ILE A 262 0.15 5.74 10.52
CA ILE A 262 0.97 4.58 10.90
C ILE A 262 0.59 4.09 12.30
N GLU A 263 0.47 4.98 13.29
CA GLU A 263 0.06 4.65 14.65
C GLU A 263 -1.36 4.08 14.71
N ARG A 264 -2.31 4.68 13.97
CA ARG A 264 -3.68 4.16 13.88
C ARG A 264 -3.72 2.76 13.27
N SER A 265 -2.95 2.54 12.18
CA SER A 265 -2.85 1.22 11.53
C SER A 265 -2.32 0.16 12.48
N PHE A 266 -1.30 0.47 13.28
CA PHE A 266 -0.81 -0.39 14.36
C PHE A 266 -1.94 -0.75 15.35
N SER A 267 -2.71 0.25 15.81
CA SER A 267 -3.80 0.06 16.78
C SER A 267 -4.92 -0.82 16.24
N PHE A 268 -5.16 -0.82 14.92
CA PHE A 268 -6.12 -1.68 14.23
C PHE A 268 -5.54 -3.03 13.79
N GLY A 269 -4.22 -3.22 13.90
CA GLY A 269 -3.53 -4.43 13.45
C GLY A 269 -3.52 -4.57 11.93
N LYS A 270 -3.52 -3.46 11.19
CA LYS A 270 -3.54 -3.42 9.73
C LYS A 270 -2.17 -3.05 9.18
N PRO A 271 -1.69 -3.72 8.12
CA PRO A 271 -0.49 -3.28 7.41
C PRO A 271 -0.65 -1.88 6.83
N ILE A 272 0.45 -1.15 6.74
CA ILE A 272 0.49 0.17 6.13
C ILE A 272 1.65 0.28 5.14
N VAL A 273 1.39 0.92 4.00
CA VAL A 273 2.38 1.23 2.96
C VAL A 273 2.63 2.73 2.95
N THR A 274 3.89 3.15 3.09
CA THR A 274 4.30 4.53 2.84
C THR A 274 4.76 4.65 1.40
N ALA A 275 4.09 5.50 0.62
CA ALA A 275 4.18 5.51 -0.82
C ALA A 275 4.52 6.90 -1.40
N THR A 276 5.08 6.89 -2.60
CA THR A 276 5.43 8.01 -3.46
C THR A 276 6.60 8.87 -2.97
N GLN A 277 7.43 9.34 -3.91
CA GLN A 277 8.56 10.25 -3.67
C GLN A 277 9.54 9.72 -2.60
N MET A 278 9.80 8.40 -2.57
CA MET A 278 10.72 7.80 -1.60
C MET A 278 12.18 7.93 -2.04
N LEU A 279 12.50 7.56 -3.28
CA LEU A 279 13.82 7.68 -3.91
C LEU A 279 13.70 8.31 -5.30
N ASP A 280 12.86 9.32 -5.45
CA ASP A 280 12.42 9.91 -6.72
C ASP A 280 13.59 10.35 -7.61
N SER A 281 14.66 10.88 -7.03
CA SER A 281 15.88 11.25 -7.78
C SER A 281 16.52 10.07 -8.51
N MET A 282 16.28 8.83 -8.07
CA MET A 282 16.79 7.61 -8.69
C MET A 282 16.06 7.24 -10.00
N ILE A 283 15.01 7.95 -10.37
CA ILE A 283 14.46 7.87 -11.74
C ILE A 283 15.55 8.17 -12.78
N VAL A 284 16.42 9.13 -12.49
CA VAL A 284 17.47 9.60 -13.41
C VAL A 284 18.89 9.43 -12.87
N ASN A 285 19.09 9.40 -11.57
CA ASN A 285 20.39 9.33 -10.90
C ASN A 285 20.66 7.92 -10.33
N PRO A 286 21.92 7.45 -10.32
CA PRO A 286 22.28 6.13 -9.79
C PRO A 286 22.32 6.08 -8.25
N ARG A 287 22.13 7.21 -7.56
CA ARG A 287 22.12 7.32 -6.11
C ARG A 287 21.05 8.31 -5.65
N PRO A 288 20.40 8.06 -4.51
CA PRO A 288 19.43 8.97 -3.95
C PRO A 288 20.11 10.18 -3.28
N THR A 289 19.33 11.20 -3.03
CA THR A 289 19.73 12.33 -2.17
C THR A 289 19.77 11.91 -0.70
N ARG A 290 20.47 12.70 0.14
CA ARG A 290 20.48 12.48 1.59
C ARG A 290 19.10 12.68 2.23
N ALA A 291 18.30 13.60 1.70
CA ALA A 291 16.94 13.83 2.15
C ALA A 291 16.05 12.60 1.92
N GLU A 292 16.14 11.96 0.76
CA GLU A 292 15.39 10.74 0.43
C GLU A 292 15.81 9.56 1.31
N ILE A 293 17.12 9.37 1.56
CA ILE A 293 17.60 8.36 2.50
C ILE A 293 16.98 8.58 3.88
N SER A 294 16.97 9.83 4.37
CA SER A 294 16.39 10.19 5.65
C SER A 294 14.88 9.99 5.68
N ASP A 295 14.18 10.24 4.58
CA ASP A 295 12.74 10.05 4.47
C ASP A 295 12.36 8.55 4.56
N VAL A 296 13.05 7.68 3.80
CA VAL A 296 12.87 6.22 3.91
C VAL A 296 13.13 5.75 5.34
N ALA A 297 14.25 6.18 5.94
CA ALA A 297 14.61 5.81 7.30
C ALA A 297 13.52 6.27 8.31
N ASN A 298 13.01 7.50 8.17
CA ASN A 298 11.93 8.01 9.03
C ASN A 298 10.66 7.17 8.91
N ALA A 299 10.23 6.77 7.70
CA ALA A 299 9.07 5.89 7.53
C ALA A 299 9.26 4.55 8.25
N VAL A 300 10.49 3.99 8.24
CA VAL A 300 10.82 2.76 8.98
C VAL A 300 10.83 3.00 10.49
N TYR A 301 11.42 4.11 10.96
CA TYR A 301 11.36 4.51 12.37
C TYR A 301 9.93 4.76 12.85
N ASP A 302 9.06 5.30 12.02
CA ASP A 302 7.64 5.50 12.35
C ASP A 302 6.89 4.16 12.48
N GLY A 303 7.42 3.09 11.90
CA GLY A 303 6.86 1.74 12.00
C GLY A 303 6.01 1.32 10.80
N THR A 304 6.25 1.86 9.60
CA THR A 304 5.57 1.41 8.38
C THR A 304 5.75 -0.10 8.15
N SER A 305 4.77 -0.75 7.54
CA SER A 305 4.89 -2.18 7.18
C SER A 305 5.64 -2.38 5.88
N ALA A 306 5.48 -1.44 4.96
CA ALA A 306 6.13 -1.45 3.66
C ALA A 306 6.42 -0.04 3.17
N VAL A 307 7.41 0.08 2.30
CA VAL A 307 7.74 1.28 1.51
C VAL A 307 7.53 0.97 0.03
N MET A 308 7.15 1.98 -0.76
CA MET A 308 6.81 1.78 -2.17
C MET A 308 7.68 2.62 -3.10
N LEU A 309 8.16 1.99 -4.17
CA LEU A 309 8.78 2.61 -5.34
C LEU A 309 7.74 2.74 -6.46
N SER A 310 7.64 3.91 -7.04
CA SER A 310 6.71 4.28 -8.11
C SER A 310 7.42 4.44 -9.46
N GLY A 311 7.70 5.66 -9.87
CA GLY A 311 8.43 5.99 -11.10
C GLY A 311 9.84 5.40 -11.12
N GLU A 312 10.48 5.32 -9.95
CA GLU A 312 11.83 4.81 -9.75
C GLU A 312 12.01 3.39 -10.29
N SER A 313 11.02 2.53 -10.08
CA SER A 313 11.04 1.14 -10.57
C SER A 313 10.27 0.94 -11.87
N ALA A 314 9.28 1.80 -12.20
CA ALA A 314 8.44 1.65 -13.38
C ALA A 314 9.08 2.21 -14.66
N ALA A 315 9.76 3.36 -14.58
CA ALA A 315 10.28 4.11 -15.71
C ALA A 315 11.72 4.60 -15.49
N GLY A 316 12.27 4.42 -14.29
CA GLY A 316 13.62 4.87 -13.93
C GLY A 316 14.72 4.11 -14.65
N LYS A 317 15.89 4.73 -14.74
CA LYS A 317 17.08 4.15 -15.38
C LYS A 317 17.72 3.02 -14.58
N TYR A 318 17.43 2.92 -13.27
CA TYR A 318 18.13 2.05 -12.31
C TYR A 318 17.16 1.21 -11.46
N PRO A 319 16.19 0.46 -12.04
CA PRO A 319 15.13 -0.19 -11.26
C PRO A 319 15.67 -1.20 -10.24
N VAL A 320 16.65 -2.03 -10.61
CA VAL A 320 17.24 -3.05 -9.70
C VAL A 320 18.04 -2.40 -8.58
N GLU A 321 18.90 -1.42 -8.92
CA GLU A 321 19.71 -0.68 -7.95
C GLU A 321 18.83 0.08 -6.95
N THR A 322 17.72 0.64 -7.41
CA THR A 322 16.79 1.36 -6.55
C THR A 322 16.16 0.41 -5.50
N VAL A 323 15.76 -0.79 -5.90
CA VAL A 323 15.27 -1.81 -4.95
C VAL A 323 16.36 -2.21 -3.96
N ARG A 324 17.60 -2.41 -4.43
CA ARG A 324 18.73 -2.76 -3.58
C ARG A 324 19.04 -1.67 -2.56
N ILE A 325 19.15 -0.42 -3.01
CA ILE A 325 19.40 0.74 -2.14
C ILE A 325 18.25 0.92 -1.13
N MET A 326 17.00 0.77 -1.56
CA MET A 326 15.85 0.79 -0.65
C MET A 326 15.98 -0.31 0.42
N SER A 327 16.37 -1.53 0.02
CA SER A 327 16.61 -2.64 0.93
C SER A 327 17.72 -2.32 1.93
N ASP A 328 18.83 -1.77 1.47
CA ASP A 328 19.99 -1.43 2.30
C ASP A 328 19.65 -0.36 3.34
N ILE A 329 18.93 0.71 2.94
CA ILE A 329 18.47 1.78 3.85
C ILE A 329 17.55 1.20 4.93
N VAL A 330 16.60 0.36 4.53
CA VAL A 330 15.66 -0.28 5.46
C VAL A 330 16.40 -1.17 6.45
N GLU A 331 17.27 -2.07 5.97
CA GLU A 331 18.01 -3.00 6.84
C GLU A 331 18.94 -2.26 7.81
N GLU A 332 19.62 -1.21 7.36
CA GLU A 332 20.48 -0.41 8.23
C GLU A 332 19.64 0.32 9.28
N THR A 333 18.52 0.93 8.90
CA THR A 333 17.62 1.60 9.85
C THR A 333 17.08 0.62 10.90
N GLU A 334 16.67 -0.57 10.50
CA GLU A 334 16.13 -1.60 11.40
C GLU A 334 17.14 -2.04 12.46
N ARG A 335 18.45 -2.02 12.17
CA ARG A 335 19.51 -2.34 13.14
C ARG A 335 19.61 -1.35 14.29
N HIS A 336 19.16 -0.11 14.07
CA HIS A 336 19.19 0.96 15.06
C HIS A 336 17.89 1.11 15.85
N ILE A 337 16.89 0.26 15.60
CA ILE A 337 15.62 0.27 16.34
C ILE A 337 15.67 -0.69 17.51
N ASP A 338 15.45 -0.18 18.73
CA ASP A 338 15.20 -1.01 19.91
C ASP A 338 13.73 -1.50 19.91
N TYR A 339 13.52 -2.64 19.27
CA TYR A 339 12.20 -3.26 19.19
C TYR A 339 11.71 -3.80 20.54
N VAL A 340 12.63 -4.14 21.46
CA VAL A 340 12.27 -4.63 22.80
C VAL A 340 11.64 -3.49 23.61
N SER A 341 12.32 -2.35 23.69
CA SER A 341 11.78 -1.15 24.36
C SER A 341 10.46 -0.73 23.71
N ARG A 342 10.37 -0.70 22.38
CA ARG A 342 9.11 -0.38 21.68
C ARG A 342 7.95 -1.31 22.05
N PHE A 343 8.21 -2.59 22.18
CA PHE A 343 7.18 -3.55 22.58
C PHE A 343 6.66 -3.26 23.99
N HIS A 344 7.56 -3.01 24.95
CA HIS A 344 7.21 -2.74 26.34
C HIS A 344 6.58 -1.36 26.56
N ASP A 345 7.03 -0.34 25.83
CA ASP A 345 6.50 1.03 25.92
C ASP A 345 5.16 1.21 25.20
N SER A 346 4.75 0.23 24.38
CA SER A 346 3.49 0.30 23.66
C SER A 346 2.30 0.18 24.61
N HIS A 347 1.49 1.23 24.72
CA HIS A 347 0.22 1.22 25.49
C HIS A 347 -0.89 0.50 24.73
N PHE A 348 -0.63 -0.73 24.28
CA PHE A 348 -1.58 -1.50 23.50
C PHE A 348 -2.72 -2.03 24.35
N LYS A 349 -3.97 -1.77 23.93
CA LYS A 349 -5.16 -2.34 24.58
C LYS A 349 -5.53 -3.65 23.91
N ILE A 350 -5.50 -4.74 24.68
CA ILE A 350 -5.99 -6.04 24.22
C ILE A 350 -7.51 -5.98 24.09
N LYS A 351 -8.02 -6.18 22.88
CA LYS A 351 -9.44 -6.07 22.55
C LYS A 351 -10.13 -7.42 22.39
N ASN A 352 -9.37 -8.46 22.05
CA ASN A 352 -9.91 -9.78 21.75
C ASN A 352 -8.88 -10.89 22.04
N LYS A 353 -9.29 -12.16 21.85
CA LYS A 353 -8.45 -13.34 22.10
C LYS A 353 -7.20 -13.39 21.19
N ALA A 354 -7.35 -13.01 19.93
CA ALA A 354 -6.24 -13.02 18.98
C ALA A 354 -5.17 -11.99 19.38
N ASP A 355 -5.58 -10.81 19.86
CA ASP A 355 -4.66 -9.83 20.44
C ASP A 355 -3.91 -10.41 21.63
N ALA A 356 -4.63 -11.05 22.56
CA ALA A 356 -4.04 -11.59 23.77
C ALA A 356 -2.98 -12.66 23.46
N VAL A 357 -3.31 -13.63 22.60
CA VAL A 357 -2.39 -14.72 22.23
C VAL A 357 -1.20 -14.16 21.46
N SER A 358 -1.43 -13.27 20.50
CA SER A 358 -0.34 -12.71 19.68
C SER A 358 0.62 -11.84 20.51
N HIS A 359 0.09 -11.04 21.44
CA HIS A 359 0.90 -10.26 22.38
C HIS A 359 1.71 -11.17 23.31
N ALA A 360 1.06 -12.19 23.92
CA ALA A 360 1.75 -13.16 24.78
C ALA A 360 2.81 -13.94 24.04
N THR A 361 2.58 -14.29 22.75
CA THR A 361 3.57 -14.95 21.89
C THR A 361 4.83 -14.09 21.73
N CYS A 362 4.65 -12.80 21.43
CA CYS A 362 5.76 -11.85 21.27
C CYS A 362 6.49 -11.62 22.60
N GLY A 363 5.77 -11.40 23.70
CA GLY A 363 6.34 -11.22 25.02
C GLY A 363 7.16 -12.44 25.45
N MET A 364 6.59 -13.65 25.36
CA MET A 364 7.32 -14.88 25.65
C MET A 364 8.59 -14.99 24.80
N ALA A 365 8.51 -14.70 23.50
CA ALA A 365 9.66 -14.80 22.62
C ALA A 365 10.77 -13.81 22.99
N ILE A 366 10.41 -12.60 23.43
CA ILE A 366 11.35 -11.59 23.92
C ILE A 366 11.99 -12.06 25.24
N ASP A 367 11.18 -12.48 26.21
CA ASP A 367 11.62 -12.84 27.57
C ASP A 367 12.62 -14.00 27.57
N ILE A 368 12.44 -15.01 26.69
CA ILE A 368 13.34 -16.15 26.56
C ILE A 368 14.48 -15.97 25.55
N GLY A 369 14.56 -14.81 24.89
CA GLY A 369 15.55 -14.55 23.84
C GLY A 369 15.41 -15.48 22.62
N ALA A 370 14.17 -15.82 22.23
CA ALA A 370 13.89 -16.69 21.10
C ALA A 370 14.48 -16.15 19.81
N LYS A 371 14.95 -17.06 18.92
CA LYS A 371 15.53 -16.68 17.62
C LYS A 371 14.46 -16.47 16.55
N ALA A 372 13.32 -17.11 16.71
CA ALA A 372 12.18 -17.00 15.77
C ALA A 372 10.83 -17.18 16.48
N ILE A 373 9.80 -16.65 15.85
CA ILE A 373 8.41 -17.00 16.10
C ILE A 373 7.89 -17.76 14.88
N VAL A 374 7.30 -18.94 15.08
CA VAL A 374 6.62 -19.69 14.01
C VAL A 374 5.12 -19.59 14.24
N VAL A 375 4.39 -19.14 13.23
CA VAL A 375 2.94 -18.96 13.31
C VAL A 375 2.28 -19.81 12.23
N THR A 376 1.39 -20.69 12.64
CA THR A 376 0.58 -21.48 11.70
C THR A 376 -0.79 -20.82 11.57
N SER A 377 -1.24 -20.55 10.34
CA SER A 377 -2.50 -19.87 10.12
C SER A 377 -3.09 -20.20 8.74
N ASN A 378 -4.34 -20.63 8.71
CA ASN A 378 -5.05 -20.92 7.47
C ASN A 378 -5.43 -19.63 6.71
N SER A 379 -5.76 -18.55 7.41
CA SER A 379 -6.18 -17.26 6.81
C SER A 379 -5.09 -16.19 6.80
N GLY A 380 -3.94 -16.44 7.44
CA GLY A 380 -2.89 -15.43 7.65
C GLY A 380 -3.18 -14.44 8.78
N THR A 381 -4.38 -14.41 9.35
CA THR A 381 -4.78 -13.42 10.36
C THR A 381 -3.87 -13.43 11.58
N THR A 382 -3.59 -14.60 12.17
CA THR A 382 -2.70 -14.71 13.34
C THR A 382 -1.28 -14.25 13.01
N VAL A 383 -0.78 -14.56 11.80
CA VAL A 383 0.55 -14.10 11.37
C VAL A 383 0.61 -12.59 11.36
N ARG A 384 -0.41 -11.92 10.81
CA ARG A 384 -0.51 -10.45 10.82
C ARG A 384 -0.64 -9.88 12.23
N MET A 385 -1.40 -10.55 13.11
CA MET A 385 -1.54 -10.12 14.50
C MET A 385 -0.23 -10.23 15.28
N VAL A 386 0.59 -11.25 15.05
CA VAL A 386 1.94 -11.35 15.62
C VAL A 386 2.87 -10.30 15.00
N SER A 387 2.84 -10.17 13.67
CA SER A 387 3.65 -9.19 12.92
C SER A 387 3.49 -7.75 13.42
N ARG A 388 2.26 -7.32 13.77
CA ARG A 388 2.01 -5.94 14.20
C ARG A 388 2.75 -5.54 15.48
N PHE A 389 3.03 -6.48 16.37
CA PHE A 389 3.75 -6.18 17.62
C PHE A 389 5.25 -5.91 17.43
N ARG A 390 5.76 -6.05 16.20
CA ARG A 390 7.13 -5.67 15.85
C ARG A 390 8.20 -6.28 16.74
N ALA A 391 8.02 -7.55 17.13
CA ALA A 391 9.01 -8.27 17.91
C ALA A 391 10.37 -8.34 17.18
N PRO A 392 11.52 -8.33 17.89
CA PRO A 392 12.85 -8.25 17.26
C PRO A 392 13.23 -9.47 16.42
N MET A 393 12.64 -10.64 16.70
CA MET A 393 12.93 -11.87 15.96
C MET A 393 12.15 -11.96 14.63
N ASP A 394 12.62 -12.80 13.72
CA ASP A 394 11.93 -13.09 12.48
C ASP A 394 10.68 -13.95 12.72
N ILE A 395 9.65 -13.75 11.92
CA ILE A 395 8.38 -14.46 12.01
C ILE A 395 8.26 -15.38 10.80
N ILE A 396 8.16 -16.68 11.03
CA ILE A 396 7.86 -17.66 9.97
C ILE A 396 6.34 -17.84 9.93
N GLY A 397 5.71 -17.39 8.85
CA GLY A 397 4.28 -17.51 8.63
C GLY A 397 3.96 -18.74 7.78
N MET A 398 3.50 -19.84 8.41
CA MET A 398 3.12 -21.04 7.69
C MET A 398 1.70 -20.92 7.16
N ALA A 399 1.55 -20.98 5.83
CA ALA A 399 0.28 -20.91 5.12
C ALA A 399 -0.04 -22.20 4.39
N THR A 400 -1.27 -22.68 4.47
CA THR A 400 -1.74 -23.90 3.80
C THR A 400 -2.33 -23.63 2.41
N ASP A 401 -2.54 -22.35 2.09
CA ASP A 401 -3.10 -21.87 0.83
C ASP A 401 -2.16 -20.87 0.14
N LYS A 402 -2.06 -20.94 -1.21
CA LYS A 402 -1.17 -20.07 -1.98
C LYS A 402 -1.58 -18.61 -1.96
N ALA A 403 -2.88 -18.30 -1.94
CA ALA A 403 -3.34 -16.91 -1.88
C ALA A 403 -2.93 -16.28 -0.54
N VAL A 404 -3.06 -17.02 0.57
CA VAL A 404 -2.57 -16.58 1.88
C VAL A 404 -1.05 -16.41 1.86
N TRP A 405 -0.33 -17.37 1.26
CA TRP A 405 1.13 -17.31 1.16
C TRP A 405 1.62 -16.06 0.44
N TYR A 406 0.99 -15.70 -0.69
CA TYR A 406 1.32 -14.45 -1.40
C TYR A 406 0.96 -13.21 -0.58
N LYS A 407 -0.21 -13.16 0.02
CA LYS A 407 -0.67 -12.00 0.81
C LYS A 407 0.20 -11.72 2.03
N LEU A 408 0.79 -12.75 2.64
CA LEU A 408 1.74 -12.58 3.74
C LEU A 408 3.03 -11.84 3.33
N ALA A 409 3.33 -11.73 2.03
CA ALA A 409 4.46 -10.96 1.54
C ALA A 409 4.42 -9.46 1.92
N LEU A 410 3.24 -8.90 2.21
CA LEU A 410 3.09 -7.52 2.70
C LEU A 410 3.24 -7.40 4.22
N SER A 411 3.31 -8.51 4.96
CA SER A 411 3.36 -8.50 6.43
C SER A 411 4.78 -8.26 6.94
N TRP A 412 4.96 -7.25 7.78
CA TRP A 412 6.25 -6.87 8.35
C TRP A 412 6.91 -8.02 9.12
N GLY A 413 8.20 -8.24 8.90
CA GLY A 413 8.99 -9.26 9.61
C GLY A 413 8.62 -10.69 9.31
N VAL A 414 7.66 -10.95 8.39
CA VAL A 414 7.18 -12.29 8.07
C VAL A 414 7.96 -12.89 6.90
N LEU A 415 8.42 -14.11 7.07
CA LEU A 415 8.86 -15.02 6.02
C LEU A 415 7.72 -16.00 5.74
N PRO A 416 6.98 -15.84 4.63
CA PRO A 416 5.90 -16.76 4.28
C PRO A 416 6.46 -18.12 3.84
N VAL A 417 5.94 -19.20 4.41
CA VAL A 417 6.34 -20.58 4.08
C VAL A 417 5.09 -21.40 3.75
N MET A 418 5.12 -22.12 2.63
CA MET A 418 4.05 -23.06 2.30
C MET A 418 4.10 -24.28 3.21
N SER A 419 2.95 -24.72 3.67
CA SER A 419 2.79 -25.85 4.58
C SER A 419 1.62 -26.74 4.14
N ALA A 420 1.64 -27.99 4.55
CA ALA A 420 0.48 -28.86 4.44
C ALA A 420 -0.53 -28.56 5.57
N HIS A 421 -1.73 -29.09 5.41
CA HIS A 421 -2.72 -29.12 6.48
C HIS A 421 -2.46 -30.34 7.37
N TYR A 422 -2.37 -30.15 8.70
CA TYR A 422 -2.11 -31.21 9.66
C TYR A 422 -3.31 -31.42 10.59
N ASN A 423 -3.71 -32.69 10.79
CA ASN A 423 -4.83 -33.08 11.65
C ASN A 423 -4.40 -33.39 13.09
N SER A 424 -3.09 -33.34 13.39
CA SER A 424 -2.54 -33.58 14.73
C SER A 424 -1.72 -32.36 15.16
N THR A 425 -1.95 -31.88 16.38
CA THR A 425 -1.22 -30.77 16.98
C THR A 425 0.26 -31.10 17.16
N ASP A 426 0.60 -32.35 17.52
CA ASP A 426 1.99 -32.78 17.67
C ASP A 426 2.74 -32.76 16.34
N VAL A 427 2.08 -33.25 15.27
CA VAL A 427 2.65 -33.19 13.90
C VAL A 427 2.81 -31.74 13.46
N LEU A 428 1.82 -30.89 13.72
CA LEU A 428 1.87 -29.47 13.41
C LEU A 428 3.09 -28.79 14.07
N PHE A 429 3.31 -29.02 15.36
CA PHE A 429 4.45 -28.44 16.07
C PHE A 429 5.80 -28.99 15.58
N TYR A 430 5.88 -30.28 15.27
CA TYR A 430 7.07 -30.87 14.68
C TYR A 430 7.41 -30.26 13.31
N GLU A 431 6.42 -30.10 12.44
CA GLU A 431 6.63 -29.49 11.13
C GLU A 431 6.90 -27.97 11.22
N ALA A 432 6.36 -27.28 12.25
CA ALA A 432 6.69 -25.89 12.52
C ALA A 432 8.17 -25.72 12.96
N GLU A 433 8.69 -26.62 13.80
CA GLU A 433 10.11 -26.66 14.16
C GLU A 433 10.99 -26.89 12.91
N LYS A 434 10.63 -27.86 12.07
CA LYS A 434 11.33 -28.12 10.79
C LYS A 434 11.30 -26.92 9.86
N ALA A 435 10.17 -26.22 9.78
CA ALA A 435 10.05 -24.99 8.97
C ALA A 435 11.03 -23.92 9.47
N ALA A 436 11.20 -23.77 10.79
CA ALA A 436 12.20 -22.85 11.34
C ALA A 436 13.63 -23.28 10.96
N ILE A 437 14.00 -24.53 11.16
CA ILE A 437 15.33 -25.05 10.85
C ILE A 437 15.66 -24.88 9.36
N ASN A 438 14.72 -25.22 8.47
CA ASN A 438 14.92 -25.17 7.03
C ASN A 438 15.02 -23.74 6.46
N ASN A 439 14.37 -22.78 7.10
CA ASN A 439 14.29 -21.41 6.58
C ASN A 439 15.17 -20.40 7.34
N MET A 440 15.80 -20.82 8.45
CA MET A 440 16.71 -20.00 9.24
C MET A 440 18.05 -20.70 9.46
N PRO A 441 18.99 -20.59 8.51
CA PRO A 441 20.31 -21.23 8.61
C PRO A 441 21.15 -20.78 9.81
N SER A 442 20.75 -19.69 10.47
CA SER A 442 21.40 -19.16 11.68
C SER A 442 21.04 -19.94 12.96
N LEU A 443 19.94 -20.71 12.96
CA LEU A 443 19.54 -21.51 14.12
C LEU A 443 20.59 -22.59 14.47
N ARG A 444 20.84 -22.77 15.76
CA ARG A 444 21.81 -23.74 16.30
C ARG A 444 21.14 -24.61 17.37
N PRO A 445 21.64 -25.81 17.62
CA PRO A 445 21.24 -26.59 18.80
C PRO A 445 21.40 -25.77 20.07
N GLY A 446 20.36 -25.78 20.90
CA GLY A 446 20.27 -24.96 22.11
C GLY A 446 19.51 -23.62 21.92
N ASP A 447 19.31 -23.14 20.69
CA ASP A 447 18.47 -21.97 20.43
C ASP A 447 17.00 -22.28 20.75
N SER A 448 16.27 -21.27 21.21
CA SER A 448 14.82 -21.36 21.47
C SER A 448 14.02 -20.70 20.35
N ILE A 449 12.87 -21.29 20.03
CA ILE A 449 11.83 -20.70 19.17
C ILE A 449 10.48 -20.74 19.88
N VAL A 450 9.57 -19.85 19.51
CA VAL A 450 8.18 -19.85 19.99
C VAL A 450 7.26 -20.19 18.84
N ILE A 451 6.39 -21.16 19.02
CA ILE A 451 5.39 -21.59 18.04
C ILE A 451 4.01 -21.20 18.55
N THR A 452 3.19 -20.53 17.72
CA THR A 452 1.78 -20.27 18.02
C THR A 452 0.88 -20.82 16.93
N ALA A 453 -0.19 -21.49 17.37
CA ALA A 453 -1.12 -22.22 16.50
C ALA A 453 -2.52 -22.28 17.09
N GLY A 454 -3.51 -22.61 16.25
CA GLY A 454 -4.76 -23.20 16.69
C GLY A 454 -4.61 -24.69 16.91
N THR A 455 -5.41 -25.29 17.80
CA THR A 455 -5.49 -26.73 17.97
C THR A 455 -5.93 -27.39 16.67
N ALA A 456 -5.26 -28.45 16.26
CA ALA A 456 -5.58 -29.19 15.03
C ALA A 456 -7.03 -29.73 15.08
N GLY A 457 -7.77 -29.58 13.96
CA GLY A 457 -9.17 -30.01 13.85
C GLY A 457 -10.20 -28.94 14.24
N GLU A 458 -9.81 -27.78 14.79
CA GLU A 458 -10.71 -26.67 15.08
C GLU A 458 -10.94 -25.75 13.87
N LYS A 459 -12.03 -24.95 13.95
CA LYS A 459 -12.36 -23.97 12.91
C LYS A 459 -11.26 -22.92 12.76
N SER A 460 -11.03 -22.46 11.55
CA SER A 460 -10.10 -21.34 11.26
C SER A 460 -10.40 -20.12 12.15
N GLY A 461 -9.34 -19.44 12.64
CA GLY A 461 -9.46 -18.27 13.50
C GLY A 461 -9.35 -18.54 14.99
N ASN A 462 -9.10 -19.77 15.44
CA ASN A 462 -9.06 -20.17 16.84
C ASN A 462 -7.62 -20.42 17.34
N THR A 463 -6.71 -19.45 17.14
CA THR A 463 -5.35 -19.53 17.71
C THR A 463 -5.44 -19.46 19.24
N ASN A 464 -5.00 -20.52 19.91
CA ASN A 464 -5.20 -20.74 21.36
C ASN A 464 -3.99 -21.37 22.07
N THR A 465 -2.92 -21.69 21.33
CA THR A 465 -1.77 -22.42 21.86
C THR A 465 -0.47 -21.68 21.57
N ILE A 466 0.39 -21.60 22.58
CA ILE A 466 1.77 -21.12 22.48
C ILE A 466 2.68 -22.22 23.03
N LYS A 467 3.72 -22.57 22.28
CA LYS A 467 4.70 -23.59 22.67
C LYS A 467 6.12 -23.05 22.50
N MET A 468 6.93 -23.16 23.51
CA MET A 468 8.37 -22.97 23.43
C MET A 468 9.02 -24.29 23.01
N VAL A 469 9.98 -24.21 22.09
CA VAL A 469 10.79 -25.35 21.63
C VAL A 469 12.25 -24.97 21.67
N THR A 470 13.09 -25.83 22.22
CA THR A 470 14.54 -25.72 22.12
C THR A 470 15.03 -26.62 20.99
N ILE A 471 15.77 -26.07 20.04
CA ILE A 471 16.31 -26.80 18.88
C ILE A 471 17.30 -27.85 19.36
N SER A 472 17.05 -29.10 19.03
CA SER A 472 17.85 -30.24 19.51
C SER A 472 18.85 -30.76 18.46
N ARG A 473 18.71 -30.38 17.17
CA ARG A 473 19.54 -30.89 16.06
C ARG A 473 19.94 -29.79 15.10
#